data_cc01e1159b18017308e1dac5d4a1e281
#
_entry.id   cc01e1159b18017308e1dac5d4a1e281
#
_cell.length_a   1.000
_cell.length_b   1.000
_cell.length_c   1.000
_cell.angle_alpha   90.00
_cell.angle_beta   90.00
_cell.angle_gamma   90.00
#
_symmetry.space_group_name_H-M   'P 1'
#
loop_
_entity.id
_entity.type
_entity.pdbx_description
1 polymer ?
#
loop_
_entity_poly.entity_id
_entity_poly.type
_entity_poly.pdbx_seq_one_letter_code
_entity_poly.pdbx_strand_id
1 'polypeptide(L)'
;MPYDLVIKNGMVVDGSGFSRYRADVAVKDGTIVEIGKIRSAATTTIDAEGLFVAPGIIDTHTHYDAQPFWDRLCTSSIWHGVTTVLMGNCGLTLAPLRPEHRDAMLATFCCVEDIPVRSLASVVPWNWENFDEYLTAIDIGLGLNLMPLVGHNPLRLSAMDQAAWDRAATPDEIAHMQRLLRESLEAGAWGWSTTDSPTHAGPQGQPVPSRLAADEERVAFGRTLGEFNRGIIEILPKGAGKPSPADLDHLRDVAVTSGRPVFFLSFDTNAWPYVEKASREGAQLYNLLRAIPFNPRFTLKKTTFFHNLDVWDIVMHLRLPDRLAALADPERRAKMRDQALKPQRRRPGVPGRLVPWSSIFVRRVKLAKNQGLVDQSLTALAEKHGKHVADMMLDLALEEGLDTEFQLMTRSDQEEAQIADMVKSGHALPTQSDAGAHLNTNFCTAGESSYVLGQWVRDRELLTLEDAIRRYTFQPARIMGLRDRGMVREGLAADLMVFDLASIGIKEDEVTHDGPSGTPRRVQGAEGVRHVVVGGQVVLEHGKHTGAFPGRVLRAGREH
;
A
#
# COMPACT_ATOMS: atom_id res chain seq x y z
N MET A 1 -32.20 -26.13 -4.10
CA MET A 1 -32.51 -24.69 -4.28
C MET A 1 -31.54 -24.16 -5.33
N PRO A 2 -31.90 -23.16 -6.13
CA PRO A 2 -30.97 -22.59 -7.12
C PRO A 2 -29.74 -22.00 -6.43
N TYR A 3 -28.61 -21.96 -7.11
CA TYR A 3 -27.41 -21.26 -6.65
C TYR A 3 -27.64 -19.74 -6.70
N ASP A 4 -26.90 -19.00 -5.88
CA ASP A 4 -26.97 -17.53 -5.89
C ASP A 4 -26.17 -17.00 -7.09
N LEU A 5 -24.99 -17.57 -7.35
CA LEU A 5 -24.12 -17.24 -8.46
C LEU A 5 -23.52 -18.52 -9.05
N VAL A 6 -23.43 -18.58 -10.39
CA VAL A 6 -22.60 -19.56 -11.10
C VAL A 6 -21.71 -18.83 -12.09
N ILE A 7 -20.41 -19.11 -12.01
CA ILE A 7 -19.41 -18.67 -12.99
C ILE A 7 -19.15 -19.85 -13.90
N LYS A 8 -19.47 -19.74 -15.20
CA LYS A 8 -19.40 -20.81 -16.19
C LYS A 8 -18.22 -20.69 -17.13
N ASN A 9 -17.77 -21.83 -17.67
CA ASN A 9 -16.80 -21.94 -18.76
C ASN A 9 -15.40 -21.37 -18.44
N GLY A 10 -15.12 -21.00 -17.19
CA GLY A 10 -13.88 -20.33 -16.83
C GLY A 10 -12.66 -21.25 -16.78
N MET A 11 -11.47 -20.68 -16.95
CA MET A 11 -10.20 -21.31 -16.64
C MET A 11 -9.86 -21.02 -15.18
N VAL A 12 -10.05 -21.99 -14.29
CA VAL A 12 -9.83 -21.82 -12.84
C VAL A 12 -8.34 -21.89 -12.53
N VAL A 13 -7.83 -20.84 -11.87
CA VAL A 13 -6.52 -20.79 -11.22
C VAL A 13 -6.78 -20.75 -9.73
N ASP A 14 -6.76 -21.89 -9.07
CA ASP A 14 -7.37 -22.09 -7.75
C ASP A 14 -6.60 -21.49 -6.57
N GLY A 15 -5.43 -20.88 -6.80
CA GLY A 15 -4.58 -20.30 -5.76
C GLY A 15 -3.57 -21.27 -5.14
N SER A 16 -3.66 -22.58 -5.43
CA SER A 16 -2.74 -23.58 -4.86
C SER A 16 -1.31 -23.49 -5.44
N GLY A 17 -1.18 -22.96 -6.66
CA GLY A 17 0.04 -23.00 -7.46
C GLY A 17 0.10 -24.22 -8.39
N PHE A 18 -0.89 -25.13 -8.37
CA PHE A 18 -1.04 -26.19 -9.36
C PHE A 18 -1.59 -25.66 -10.67
N SER A 19 -1.46 -26.47 -11.72
CA SER A 19 -1.92 -26.11 -13.06
C SER A 19 -3.41 -25.80 -13.09
N ARG A 20 -3.76 -24.71 -13.80
CA ARG A 20 -5.15 -24.29 -14.07
C ARG A 20 -5.95 -25.37 -14.81
N TYR A 21 -7.25 -25.35 -14.60
CA TYR A 21 -8.19 -26.29 -15.21
C TYR A 21 -9.52 -25.63 -15.56
N ARG A 22 -10.24 -26.19 -16.53
CA ARG A 22 -11.55 -25.66 -16.94
C ARG A 22 -12.64 -26.21 -16.05
N ALA A 23 -13.43 -25.33 -15.40
CA ALA A 23 -14.58 -25.70 -14.59
C ALA A 23 -15.55 -24.54 -14.43
N ASP A 24 -16.82 -24.86 -14.07
CA ASP A 24 -17.75 -23.92 -13.52
C ASP A 24 -17.58 -23.85 -12.00
N VAL A 25 -17.96 -22.72 -11.41
CA VAL A 25 -17.90 -22.48 -9.95
C VAL A 25 -19.29 -22.03 -9.48
N ALA A 26 -19.93 -22.78 -8.58
CA ALA A 26 -21.21 -22.42 -7.97
C ALA A 26 -21.03 -21.88 -6.57
N VAL A 27 -21.83 -20.84 -6.26
CA VAL A 27 -21.83 -20.14 -4.98
C VAL A 27 -23.24 -20.18 -4.40
N LYS A 28 -23.31 -20.46 -3.10
CA LYS A 28 -24.52 -20.40 -2.29
C LYS A 28 -24.21 -19.81 -0.92
N ASP A 29 -25.02 -18.84 -0.49
CA ASP A 29 -24.90 -18.19 0.82
C ASP A 29 -23.46 -17.70 1.10
N GLY A 30 -22.84 -17.08 0.10
CA GLY A 30 -21.49 -16.52 0.17
C GLY A 30 -20.35 -17.54 0.08
N THR A 31 -20.64 -18.84 -0.03
CA THR A 31 -19.66 -19.94 -0.01
C THR A 31 -19.61 -20.65 -1.37
N ILE A 32 -18.42 -21.07 -1.80
CA ILE A 32 -18.24 -21.94 -2.96
C ILE A 32 -18.74 -23.34 -2.57
N VAL A 33 -19.76 -23.85 -3.27
CA VAL A 33 -20.42 -25.11 -2.90
C VAL A 33 -20.22 -26.24 -3.92
N GLU A 34 -19.85 -25.91 -5.16
CA GLU A 34 -19.59 -26.91 -6.20
C GLU A 34 -18.59 -26.37 -7.22
N ILE A 35 -17.64 -27.20 -7.63
CA ILE A 35 -16.69 -26.91 -8.71
C ILE A 35 -16.74 -28.09 -9.70
N GLY A 36 -17.01 -27.80 -10.97
CA GLY A 36 -17.08 -28.85 -12.00
C GLY A 36 -17.96 -28.45 -13.16
N LYS A 37 -18.75 -29.38 -13.68
CA LYS A 37 -19.72 -29.11 -14.75
C LYS A 37 -21.11 -28.90 -14.16
N ILE A 38 -21.51 -27.66 -14.00
CA ILE A 38 -22.74 -27.26 -13.32
C ILE A 38 -23.88 -27.09 -14.32
N ARG A 39 -24.98 -27.81 -14.10
CA ARG A 39 -26.19 -27.75 -14.94
C ARG A 39 -27.34 -27.01 -14.26
N SER A 40 -27.29 -26.87 -12.95
CA SER A 40 -28.34 -26.24 -12.15
C SER A 40 -28.46 -24.74 -12.43
N ALA A 41 -29.67 -24.22 -12.28
CA ALA A 41 -29.93 -22.79 -12.43
C ALA A 41 -29.33 -21.98 -11.26
N ALA A 42 -29.00 -20.74 -11.54
CA ALA A 42 -28.55 -19.75 -10.56
C ALA A 42 -29.36 -18.46 -10.70
N THR A 43 -29.38 -17.67 -9.63
CA THR A 43 -29.96 -16.31 -9.67
C THR A 43 -29.15 -15.40 -10.60
N THR A 44 -27.83 -15.52 -10.50
CA THR A 44 -26.87 -14.78 -11.36
C THR A 44 -25.96 -15.77 -12.06
N THR A 45 -25.68 -15.55 -13.35
CA THR A 45 -24.71 -16.36 -14.09
C THR A 45 -23.72 -15.42 -14.79
N ILE A 46 -22.44 -15.71 -14.60
CA ILE A 46 -21.31 -15.06 -15.30
C ILE A 46 -20.79 -16.06 -16.32
N ASP A 47 -20.73 -15.70 -17.59
CA ASP A 47 -20.02 -16.47 -18.61
C ASP A 47 -18.56 -16.02 -18.64
N ALA A 48 -17.67 -16.91 -18.22
CA ALA A 48 -16.22 -16.69 -18.18
C ALA A 48 -15.49 -17.43 -19.33
N GLU A 49 -16.16 -17.69 -20.47
CA GLU A 49 -15.49 -18.28 -21.63
C GLU A 49 -14.32 -17.40 -22.08
N GLY A 50 -13.13 -17.99 -22.17
CA GLY A 50 -11.88 -17.27 -22.49
C GLY A 50 -11.27 -16.47 -21.33
N LEU A 51 -11.91 -16.46 -20.15
CA LEU A 51 -11.46 -15.74 -18.97
C LEU A 51 -10.90 -16.69 -17.91
N PHE A 52 -10.16 -16.09 -16.97
CA PHE A 52 -9.63 -16.78 -15.80
C PHE A 52 -10.50 -16.49 -14.58
N VAL A 53 -10.67 -17.51 -13.73
CA VAL A 53 -11.35 -17.40 -12.43
C VAL A 53 -10.32 -17.70 -11.34
N ALA A 54 -10.05 -16.76 -10.49
CA ALA A 54 -9.08 -16.88 -9.40
C ALA A 54 -9.69 -16.46 -8.06
N PRO A 55 -9.07 -16.82 -6.92
CA PRO A 55 -9.42 -16.20 -5.65
C PRO A 55 -9.19 -14.69 -5.73
N GLY A 56 -9.95 -13.93 -4.97
CA GLY A 56 -9.73 -12.50 -4.82
C GLY A 56 -8.37 -12.21 -4.18
N ILE A 57 -7.75 -11.14 -4.61
CA ILE A 57 -6.43 -10.70 -4.15
C ILE A 57 -6.49 -10.29 -2.68
N ILE A 58 -5.47 -10.67 -1.92
CA ILE A 58 -5.25 -10.26 -0.53
C ILE A 58 -4.05 -9.32 -0.50
N ASP A 59 -4.29 -8.05 -0.17
CA ASP A 59 -3.26 -7.04 -0.04
C ASP A 59 -2.85 -6.90 1.42
N THR A 60 -1.57 -7.12 1.72
CA THR A 60 -1.08 -7.21 3.10
C THR A 60 -0.49 -5.90 3.64
N HIS A 61 -0.57 -4.80 2.88
CA HIS A 61 -0.08 -3.51 3.36
C HIS A 61 -0.85 -2.35 2.72
N THR A 62 -1.81 -1.83 3.47
CA THR A 62 -2.67 -0.70 3.07
C THR A 62 -2.91 0.27 4.23
N HIS A 63 -3.42 1.47 3.91
CA HIS A 63 -3.72 2.56 4.84
C HIS A 63 -5.19 3.01 4.74
N TYR A 64 -6.10 2.06 4.71
CA TYR A 64 -7.55 2.31 4.62
C TYR A 64 -8.22 2.64 5.97
N ASP A 65 -7.47 3.08 6.97
CA ASP A 65 -7.97 3.31 8.34
C ASP A 65 -9.08 4.36 8.44
N ALA A 66 -9.13 5.31 7.52
CA ALA A 66 -10.16 6.35 7.48
C ALA A 66 -10.98 6.35 6.18
N GLN A 67 -10.46 5.81 5.08
CA GLN A 67 -11.09 5.90 3.75
C GLN A 67 -12.50 5.31 3.69
N PRO A 68 -12.85 4.20 4.34
CA PRO A 68 -14.20 3.64 4.31
C PRO A 68 -15.31 4.60 4.75
N PHE A 69 -15.00 5.60 5.58
CA PHE A 69 -15.98 6.59 6.01
C PHE A 69 -16.46 7.53 4.88
N TRP A 70 -15.77 7.57 3.73
CA TRP A 70 -16.25 8.31 2.56
C TRP A 70 -16.24 7.46 1.27
N ASP A 71 -15.40 6.45 1.19
CA ASP A 71 -15.31 5.55 0.04
C ASP A 71 -15.31 4.09 0.51
N ARG A 72 -16.51 3.55 0.67
CA ARG A 72 -16.74 2.18 1.13
C ARG A 72 -16.24 1.10 0.17
N LEU A 73 -15.92 1.47 -1.08
CA LEU A 73 -15.33 0.57 -2.08
C LEU A 73 -13.83 0.37 -1.87
N CYS A 74 -13.18 1.24 -1.10
CA CYS A 74 -11.72 1.29 -0.99
C CYS A 74 -11.06 1.35 -2.38
N THR A 75 -11.51 2.30 -3.21
CA THR A 75 -10.90 2.55 -4.50
C THR A 75 -9.48 3.12 -4.34
N SER A 76 -8.46 2.62 -5.05
CA SER A 76 -8.55 1.84 -6.30
C SER A 76 -8.45 0.32 -6.11
N SER A 77 -8.15 -0.22 -4.91
CA SER A 77 -7.83 -1.64 -4.71
C SER A 77 -8.87 -2.58 -5.29
N ILE A 78 -10.17 -2.31 -5.06
CA ILE A 78 -11.26 -3.17 -5.56
C ILE A 78 -11.24 -3.30 -7.10
N TRP A 79 -10.83 -2.26 -7.84
CA TRP A 79 -10.76 -2.29 -9.30
C TRP A 79 -9.70 -3.27 -9.83
N HIS A 80 -8.72 -3.62 -9.00
CA HIS A 80 -7.62 -4.51 -9.33
C HIS A 80 -7.82 -5.95 -8.84
N GLY A 81 -9.06 -6.31 -8.47
CA GLY A 81 -9.40 -7.66 -8.01
C GLY A 81 -9.09 -7.92 -6.53
N VAL A 82 -8.74 -6.90 -5.78
CA VAL A 82 -8.52 -7.02 -4.32
C VAL A 82 -9.87 -7.19 -3.63
N THR A 83 -10.00 -8.23 -2.83
CA THR A 83 -11.21 -8.55 -2.05
C THR A 83 -10.98 -8.50 -0.55
N THR A 84 -9.71 -8.47 -0.13
CA THR A 84 -9.35 -8.40 1.29
C THR A 84 -8.07 -7.57 1.45
N VAL A 85 -8.05 -6.69 2.43
CA VAL A 85 -6.87 -5.86 2.74
C VAL A 85 -6.50 -5.94 4.21
N LEU A 86 -5.20 -5.96 4.50
CA LEU A 86 -4.65 -5.73 5.83
C LEU A 86 -4.39 -4.22 5.97
N MET A 87 -4.98 -3.58 6.98
CA MET A 87 -4.84 -2.16 7.24
C MET A 87 -4.32 -1.89 8.65
N GLY A 88 -3.99 -0.64 8.95
CA GLY A 88 -3.36 -0.28 10.22
C GLY A 88 -1.86 -0.53 10.23
N ASN A 89 -1.22 -0.54 9.07
CA ASN A 89 0.20 -0.73 8.91
C ASN A 89 1.02 0.46 9.44
N CYS A 90 2.32 0.31 9.56
CA CYS A 90 3.26 1.35 9.99
C CYS A 90 2.95 1.97 11.37
N GLY A 91 2.18 1.29 12.20
CA GLY A 91 1.76 1.81 13.49
C GLY A 91 0.73 2.93 13.43
N LEU A 92 0.04 3.09 12.29
CA LEU A 92 -0.82 4.22 11.97
C LEU A 92 -2.30 3.81 11.95
N THR A 93 -2.86 3.50 13.11
CA THR A 93 -4.31 3.20 13.26
C THR A 93 -4.99 4.32 14.05
N LEU A 94 -6.31 4.45 13.92
CA LEU A 94 -7.09 5.45 14.63
C LEU A 94 -7.69 4.94 15.96
N ALA A 95 -7.23 3.78 16.43
CA ALA A 95 -7.65 3.16 17.70
C ALA A 95 -6.57 2.20 18.25
N PRO A 96 -6.56 1.90 19.59
CA PRO A 96 -7.34 2.59 20.63
C PRO A 96 -6.85 4.01 20.85
N LEU A 97 -7.76 4.97 21.11
CA LEU A 97 -7.35 6.36 21.20
C LEU A 97 -8.33 7.20 22.05
N ARG A 98 -7.81 7.86 23.08
CA ARG A 98 -8.59 8.80 23.90
C ARG A 98 -8.91 10.07 23.12
N PRO A 99 -10.03 10.78 23.44
CA PRO A 99 -10.48 11.96 22.71
C PRO A 99 -9.43 13.05 22.55
N GLU A 100 -8.64 13.31 23.59
CA GLU A 100 -7.59 14.34 23.63
C GLU A 100 -6.44 14.11 22.65
N HIS A 101 -6.28 12.89 22.13
CA HIS A 101 -5.19 12.51 21.19
C HIS A 101 -5.66 12.41 19.74
N ARG A 102 -6.95 12.54 19.47
CA ARG A 102 -7.55 12.34 18.13
C ARG A 102 -6.94 13.24 17.07
N ASP A 103 -6.85 14.53 17.37
CA ASP A 103 -6.29 15.52 16.43
C ASP A 103 -4.81 15.26 16.15
N ALA A 104 -4.02 14.93 17.18
CA ALA A 104 -2.60 14.63 17.03
C ALA A 104 -2.37 13.37 16.21
N MET A 105 -3.16 12.30 16.45
CA MET A 105 -3.06 11.06 15.68
C MET A 105 -3.49 11.25 14.23
N LEU A 106 -4.61 11.94 14.00
CA LEU A 106 -5.10 12.22 12.65
C LEU A 106 -4.11 13.07 11.85
N ALA A 107 -3.54 14.10 12.48
CA ALA A 107 -2.52 14.93 11.84
C ALA A 107 -1.25 14.12 11.53
N THR A 108 -0.87 13.18 12.39
CA THR A 108 0.27 12.26 12.17
C THR A 108 0.00 11.33 11.02
N PHE A 109 -1.16 10.66 11.01
CA PHE A 109 -1.61 9.80 9.91
C PHE A 109 -1.58 10.55 8.57
N CYS A 110 -2.19 11.73 8.52
CA CYS A 110 -2.23 12.55 7.33
C CYS A 110 -0.84 13.02 6.86
N CYS A 111 0.06 13.31 7.81
CA CYS A 111 1.42 13.76 7.50
C CYS A 111 2.28 12.63 6.90
N VAL A 112 2.17 11.44 7.46
CA VAL A 112 2.92 10.26 6.99
C VAL A 112 2.39 9.78 5.66
N GLU A 113 1.05 9.70 5.52
CA GLU A 113 0.39 9.12 4.35
C GLU A 113 0.04 10.14 3.25
N ASP A 114 0.52 11.37 3.38
CA ASP A 114 0.29 12.48 2.43
C ASP A 114 -1.21 12.66 2.08
N ILE A 115 -2.04 12.83 3.11
CA ILE A 115 -3.48 13.05 3.00
C ILE A 115 -3.83 14.43 3.57
N PRO A 116 -4.75 15.21 2.96
CA PRO A 116 -5.16 16.50 3.53
C PRO A 116 -5.90 16.34 4.86
N VAL A 117 -5.35 16.85 5.97
CA VAL A 117 -5.94 16.73 7.32
C VAL A 117 -7.40 17.19 7.37
N ARG A 118 -7.70 18.36 6.75
CA ARG A 118 -9.06 18.91 6.74
C ARG A 118 -10.09 18.00 6.10
N SER A 119 -9.68 17.21 5.11
CA SER A 119 -10.54 16.27 4.43
C SER A 119 -10.95 15.13 5.35
N LEU A 120 -9.99 14.49 6.02
CA LEU A 120 -10.29 13.39 6.95
C LEU A 120 -11.02 13.87 8.20
N ALA A 121 -10.64 15.02 8.76
CA ALA A 121 -11.30 15.60 9.94
C ALA A 121 -12.81 15.84 9.73
N SER A 122 -13.25 16.00 8.48
CA SER A 122 -14.67 16.24 8.17
C SER A 122 -15.51 14.97 8.10
N VAL A 123 -14.89 13.78 8.00
CA VAL A 123 -15.61 12.51 7.74
C VAL A 123 -15.40 11.44 8.81
N VAL A 124 -14.31 11.51 9.56
CA VAL A 124 -14.04 10.55 10.65
C VAL A 124 -15.00 10.84 11.82
N PRO A 125 -15.91 9.91 12.18
CA PRO A 125 -16.99 10.22 13.13
C PRO A 125 -16.56 10.25 14.59
N TRP A 126 -15.40 9.69 14.93
CA TRP A 126 -14.81 9.65 16.27
C TRP A 126 -15.77 9.15 17.38
N ASN A 127 -16.59 8.15 17.07
CA ASN A 127 -17.53 7.53 18.00
C ASN A 127 -16.96 6.28 18.68
N TRP A 128 -15.65 6.23 18.87
CA TRP A 128 -14.92 5.15 19.53
C TRP A 128 -13.78 5.70 20.39
N GLU A 129 -13.38 4.91 21.39
CA GLU A 129 -12.16 5.09 22.19
C GLU A 129 -11.32 3.81 22.20
N ASN A 130 -11.97 2.65 22.23
CA ASN A 130 -11.31 1.35 22.18
C ASN A 130 -11.35 0.74 20.76
N PHE A 131 -10.65 -0.38 20.60
CA PHE A 131 -10.51 -1.03 19.30
C PHE A 131 -11.78 -1.73 18.83
N ASP A 132 -12.57 -2.31 19.74
CA ASP A 132 -13.86 -2.97 19.40
C ASP A 132 -14.89 -1.99 18.84
N GLU A 133 -14.97 -0.82 19.45
CA GLU A 133 -15.83 0.28 18.97
C GLU A 133 -15.39 0.77 17.59
N TYR A 134 -14.08 0.91 17.36
CA TYR A 134 -13.54 1.27 16.04
C TYR A 134 -13.88 0.22 14.98
N LEU A 135 -13.67 -1.07 15.26
CA LEU A 135 -14.06 -2.14 14.33
C LEU A 135 -15.55 -2.10 14.00
N THR A 136 -16.38 -1.80 14.98
CA THR A 136 -17.83 -1.65 14.79
C THR A 136 -18.17 -0.41 13.97
N ALA A 137 -17.47 0.71 14.21
CA ALA A 137 -17.71 1.97 13.51
C ALA A 137 -17.34 1.91 12.02
N ILE A 138 -16.32 1.10 11.66
CA ILE A 138 -15.85 0.97 10.28
C ILE A 138 -16.57 -0.15 9.49
N ASP A 139 -17.32 -1.04 10.16
CA ASP A 139 -18.06 -2.15 9.55
C ASP A 139 -19.45 -1.69 9.04
N ILE A 140 -19.45 -0.83 8.05
CA ILE A 140 -20.63 -0.10 7.53
C ILE A 140 -21.18 -0.65 6.21
N GLY A 141 -20.81 -1.92 5.88
CA GLY A 141 -21.05 -2.51 4.58
C GLY A 141 -20.03 -1.98 3.56
N LEU A 142 -19.11 -2.81 3.14
CA LEU A 142 -17.90 -2.47 2.42
C LEU A 142 -17.86 -3.14 1.05
N GLY A 143 -17.08 -2.60 0.13
CA GLY A 143 -16.84 -3.24 -1.17
C GLY A 143 -15.87 -4.40 -1.09
N LEU A 144 -14.98 -4.42 -0.08
CA LEU A 144 -14.02 -5.49 0.20
C LEU A 144 -13.91 -5.73 1.70
N ASN A 145 -13.19 -6.78 2.09
CA ASN A 145 -13.01 -7.15 3.50
C ASN A 145 -11.80 -6.41 4.10
N LEU A 146 -11.92 -5.99 5.36
CA LEU A 146 -10.86 -5.33 6.13
C LEU A 146 -10.31 -6.25 7.22
N MET A 147 -9.00 -6.35 7.33
CA MET A 147 -8.27 -7.04 8.40
C MET A 147 -7.43 -6.00 9.18
N PRO A 148 -7.91 -5.48 10.31
CA PRO A 148 -7.23 -4.38 11.00
C PRO A 148 -6.14 -4.86 11.95
N LEU A 149 -4.99 -4.12 11.94
CA LEU A 149 -3.91 -4.20 12.92
C LEU A 149 -4.07 -3.10 13.98
N VAL A 150 -3.51 -3.32 15.16
CA VAL A 150 -3.39 -2.29 16.20
C VAL A 150 -2.11 -1.48 15.95
N GLY A 151 -2.23 -0.18 15.80
CA GLY A 151 -1.07 0.70 15.61
C GLY A 151 -0.29 0.95 16.90
N HIS A 152 1.02 0.96 16.82
CA HIS A 152 1.89 1.27 17.96
C HIS A 152 1.76 2.74 18.41
N ASN A 153 1.59 3.69 17.48
CA ASN A 153 1.46 5.10 17.83
C ASN A 153 0.25 5.40 18.72
N PRO A 154 -0.98 4.95 18.41
CA PRO A 154 -2.11 5.17 19.32
C PRO A 154 -1.96 4.45 20.66
N LEU A 155 -1.32 3.28 20.73
CA LEU A 155 -1.02 2.63 22.02
C LEU A 155 -0.14 3.52 22.90
N ARG A 156 0.94 4.09 22.34
CA ARG A 156 1.82 4.99 23.07
C ARG A 156 1.12 6.27 23.50
N LEU A 157 0.34 6.90 22.61
CA LEU A 157 -0.44 8.10 22.93
C LEU A 157 -1.44 7.82 24.06
N SER A 158 -2.14 6.70 24.02
CA SER A 158 -3.14 6.33 25.04
C SER A 158 -2.52 5.98 26.40
N ALA A 159 -1.27 5.48 26.44
CA ALA A 159 -0.61 5.08 27.69
C ALA A 159 0.32 6.15 28.27
N MET A 160 0.84 7.06 27.46
CA MET A 160 1.94 7.95 27.86
C MET A 160 1.61 9.44 27.66
N ASP A 161 0.48 9.78 27.03
CA ASP A 161 0.10 11.17 26.71
C ASP A 161 1.22 11.90 25.93
N GLN A 162 1.55 13.13 26.33
CA GLN A 162 2.61 13.92 25.71
C GLN A 162 3.97 13.25 25.75
N ALA A 163 4.27 12.46 26.78
CA ALA A 163 5.56 11.76 26.92
C ALA A 163 5.81 10.75 25.78
N ALA A 164 4.77 10.31 25.07
CA ALA A 164 4.89 9.47 23.86
C ALA A 164 5.72 10.12 22.75
N TRP A 165 5.80 11.45 22.71
CA TRP A 165 6.56 12.22 21.73
C TRP A 165 7.98 12.56 22.16
N ASP A 166 8.34 12.29 23.43
CA ASP A 166 9.55 12.84 24.02
C ASP A 166 10.57 11.75 24.40
N ARG A 167 10.11 10.56 24.79
CA ARG A 167 11.00 9.53 25.39
C ARG A 167 10.53 8.09 25.18
N ALA A 168 11.39 7.15 25.51
CA ALA A 168 11.03 5.74 25.66
C ALA A 168 10.04 5.54 26.82
N ALA A 169 9.24 4.47 26.74
CA ALA A 169 8.27 4.11 27.78
C ALA A 169 8.96 3.52 29.02
N THR A 170 8.37 3.78 30.17
CA THR A 170 8.70 3.08 31.42
C THR A 170 8.10 1.67 31.44
N PRO A 171 8.57 0.75 32.34
CA PRO A 171 7.97 -0.58 32.47
C PRO A 171 6.45 -0.56 32.74
N ASP A 172 5.96 0.39 33.53
CA ASP A 172 4.53 0.53 33.85
C ASP A 172 3.73 0.99 32.63
N GLU A 173 4.28 1.91 31.81
CA GLU A 173 3.68 2.35 30.57
C GLU A 173 3.66 1.21 29.52
N ILE A 174 4.72 0.41 29.44
CA ILE A 174 4.75 -0.81 28.60
C ILE A 174 3.66 -1.78 29.05
N ALA A 175 3.54 -2.03 30.36
CA ALA A 175 2.50 -2.90 30.90
C ALA A 175 1.09 -2.35 30.61
N HIS A 176 0.91 -1.02 30.60
CA HIS A 176 -0.35 -0.40 30.20
C HIS A 176 -0.64 -0.63 28.71
N MET A 177 0.32 -0.38 27.83
CA MET A 177 0.17 -0.65 26.39
C MET A 177 -0.11 -2.12 26.10
N GLN A 178 0.52 -3.04 26.83
CA GLN A 178 0.22 -4.49 26.70
C GLN A 178 -1.24 -4.82 27.08
N ARG A 179 -1.84 -4.15 28.07
CA ARG A 179 -3.28 -4.32 28.38
C ARG A 179 -4.14 -3.83 27.23
N LEU A 180 -3.90 -2.62 26.70
CA LEU A 180 -4.63 -2.08 25.55
C LEU A 180 -4.50 -2.95 24.30
N LEU A 181 -3.30 -3.49 24.05
CA LEU A 181 -3.05 -4.42 22.95
C LEU A 181 -3.85 -5.72 23.15
N ARG A 182 -3.85 -6.28 24.37
CA ARG A 182 -4.60 -7.52 24.70
C ARG A 182 -6.10 -7.33 24.46
N GLU A 183 -6.67 -6.25 24.97
CA GLU A 183 -8.07 -5.89 24.75
C GLU A 183 -8.41 -5.77 23.27
N SER A 184 -7.51 -5.16 22.48
CA SER A 184 -7.66 -5.03 21.03
C SER A 184 -7.59 -6.38 20.30
N LEU A 185 -6.70 -7.28 20.73
CA LEU A 185 -6.60 -8.65 20.19
C LEU A 185 -7.83 -9.49 20.52
N GLU A 186 -8.39 -9.33 21.72
CA GLU A 186 -9.66 -9.96 22.15
C GLU A 186 -10.85 -9.45 21.32
N ALA A 187 -10.85 -8.16 20.96
CA ALA A 187 -11.83 -7.56 20.06
C ALA A 187 -11.76 -8.10 18.63
N GLY A 188 -10.62 -8.68 18.24
CA GLY A 188 -10.45 -9.30 16.93
C GLY A 188 -9.44 -8.62 16.03
N ALA A 189 -8.48 -7.87 16.56
CA ALA A 189 -7.33 -7.38 15.81
C ALA A 189 -6.51 -8.54 15.23
N TRP A 190 -5.98 -8.36 14.01
CA TRP A 190 -5.12 -9.35 13.32
C TRP A 190 -3.65 -9.30 13.78
N GLY A 191 -3.36 -8.51 14.78
CA GLY A 191 -2.03 -8.31 15.33
C GLY A 191 -1.74 -6.84 15.56
N TRP A 192 -0.48 -6.45 15.43
CA TRP A 192 -0.07 -5.08 15.65
C TRP A 192 1.02 -4.65 14.65
N SER A 193 1.17 -3.34 14.48
CA SER A 193 2.14 -2.76 13.56
C SER A 193 2.96 -1.64 14.18
N THR A 194 4.16 -1.39 13.64
CA THR A 194 5.05 -0.32 14.07
C THR A 194 5.95 0.19 12.95
N THR A 195 6.53 1.37 13.15
CA THR A 195 7.55 1.92 12.26
C THR A 195 8.74 2.47 13.03
N ASP A 196 9.93 2.19 12.50
CA ASP A 196 11.19 2.83 12.87
C ASP A 196 11.74 3.71 11.75
N SER A 197 11.03 3.79 10.63
CA SER A 197 11.49 4.54 9.46
C SER A 197 11.73 6.01 9.78
N PRO A 198 12.92 6.56 9.50
CA PRO A 198 13.20 7.98 9.68
C PRO A 198 12.36 8.90 8.78
N THR A 199 11.70 8.35 7.76
CA THR A 199 10.79 9.10 6.88
C THR A 199 9.45 9.38 7.55
N HIS A 200 9.04 8.56 8.52
CA HIS A 200 7.80 8.76 9.28
C HIS A 200 8.02 9.78 10.38
N ALA A 201 7.40 10.93 10.22
CA ALA A 201 7.50 12.06 11.14
C ALA A 201 6.12 12.69 11.39
N GLY A 202 5.95 13.24 12.56
CA GLY A 202 4.77 14.01 12.91
C GLY A 202 4.72 15.38 12.23
N PRO A 203 3.62 16.13 12.42
CA PRO A 203 3.35 17.37 11.69
C PRO A 203 4.40 18.47 11.85
N GLN A 204 5.16 18.49 12.96
CA GLN A 204 6.26 19.44 13.19
C GLN A 204 7.63 18.88 12.78
N GLY A 205 7.67 17.72 12.11
CA GLY A 205 8.90 17.05 11.69
C GLY A 205 9.57 16.21 12.79
N GLN A 206 8.97 16.12 13.98
CA GLN A 206 9.42 15.25 15.07
C GLN A 206 9.21 13.77 14.71
N PRO A 207 9.98 12.82 15.30
CA PRO A 207 9.71 11.40 15.14
C PRO A 207 8.27 11.06 15.56
N VAL A 208 7.61 10.14 14.85
CA VAL A 208 6.34 9.56 15.34
C VAL A 208 6.59 8.77 16.64
N PRO A 209 5.60 8.65 17.54
CA PRO A 209 5.79 8.04 18.86
C PRO A 209 6.48 6.66 18.84
N SER A 210 6.13 5.78 17.93
CA SER A 210 6.72 4.44 17.83
C SER A 210 8.24 4.42 17.57
N ARG A 211 8.80 5.48 16.96
CA ARG A 211 10.24 5.61 16.70
C ARG A 211 11.06 5.93 17.95
N LEU A 212 10.41 6.27 19.05
CA LEU A 212 11.02 6.51 20.36
C LEU A 212 10.93 5.27 21.27
N ALA A 213 10.32 4.19 20.79
CA ALA A 213 10.22 2.94 21.53
C ALA A 213 11.58 2.25 21.61
N ALA A 214 11.88 1.69 22.79
CA ALA A 214 13.00 0.78 22.96
C ALA A 214 12.64 -0.62 22.40
N ASP A 215 13.65 -1.43 22.11
CA ASP A 215 13.46 -2.78 21.55
C ASP A 215 12.67 -3.69 22.50
N GLU A 216 12.85 -3.53 23.82
CA GLU A 216 12.13 -4.26 24.85
C GLU A 216 10.62 -4.05 24.78
N GLU A 217 10.17 -2.86 24.41
CA GLU A 217 8.75 -2.52 24.24
C GLU A 217 8.13 -3.36 23.11
N ARG A 218 8.80 -3.47 21.96
CA ARG A 218 8.33 -4.28 20.82
C ARG A 218 8.37 -5.77 21.11
N VAL A 219 9.40 -6.24 21.82
CA VAL A 219 9.50 -7.64 22.29
C VAL A 219 8.38 -7.95 23.28
N ALA A 220 8.02 -7.00 24.17
CA ALA A 220 6.90 -7.17 25.08
C ALA A 220 5.55 -7.31 24.35
N PHE A 221 5.34 -6.52 23.27
CA PHE A 221 4.16 -6.67 22.42
C PHE A 221 4.16 -8.00 21.66
N GLY A 222 5.33 -8.45 21.20
CA GLY A 222 5.50 -9.78 20.62
C GLY A 222 5.03 -10.88 21.58
N ARG A 223 5.44 -10.82 22.86
CA ARG A 223 4.99 -11.79 23.89
C ARG A 223 3.48 -11.76 24.07
N THR A 224 2.89 -10.56 24.14
CA THR A 224 1.43 -10.41 24.27
C THR A 224 0.70 -11.05 23.09
N LEU A 225 1.16 -10.85 21.86
CA LEU A 225 0.56 -11.51 20.69
C LEU A 225 0.73 -13.03 20.73
N GLY A 226 1.89 -13.51 21.22
CA GLY A 226 2.18 -14.94 21.38
C GLY A 226 1.17 -15.67 22.27
N GLU A 227 0.62 -15.00 23.30
CA GLU A 227 -0.44 -15.55 24.17
C GLU A 227 -1.69 -15.98 23.40
N PHE A 228 -2.00 -15.30 22.29
CA PHE A 228 -3.18 -15.58 21.46
C PHE A 228 -2.95 -16.68 20.41
N ASN A 229 -1.71 -17.05 20.14
CA ASN A 229 -1.34 -18.03 19.10
C ASN A 229 -1.99 -17.77 17.74
N ARG A 230 -2.29 -16.53 17.40
CA ARG A 230 -2.86 -16.06 16.13
C ARG A 230 -2.37 -14.63 15.84
N GLY A 231 -2.59 -14.17 14.60
CA GLY A 231 -2.25 -12.83 14.15
C GLY A 231 -0.81 -12.70 13.66
N ILE A 232 -0.45 -11.51 13.23
CA ILE A 232 0.84 -11.16 12.64
C ILE A 232 1.39 -9.87 13.27
N ILE A 233 2.65 -9.60 13.01
CA ILE A 233 3.33 -8.36 13.36
C ILE A 233 3.81 -7.70 12.07
N GLU A 234 3.58 -6.40 11.89
CA GLU A 234 4.16 -5.64 10.80
C GLU A 234 5.15 -4.62 11.36
N ILE A 235 6.39 -4.63 10.85
CA ILE A 235 7.46 -3.73 11.27
C ILE A 235 8.10 -3.09 10.04
N LEU A 236 8.00 -1.77 9.93
CA LEU A 236 8.81 -1.01 9.01
C LEU A 236 10.15 -0.67 9.69
N PRO A 237 11.26 -1.33 9.32
CA PRO A 237 12.53 -1.18 10.02
C PRO A 237 13.16 0.20 9.79
N LYS A 238 14.13 0.58 10.62
CA LYS A 238 14.84 1.86 10.54
C LYS A 238 15.52 2.07 9.18
N GLY A 239 16.13 1.04 8.66
CA GLY A 239 16.67 1.02 7.30
C GLY A 239 15.59 0.61 6.28
N ALA A 240 14.44 1.30 6.22
CA ALA A 240 13.36 0.98 5.30
C ALA A 240 13.87 0.70 3.88
N GLY A 241 13.57 -0.49 3.34
CA GLY A 241 14.08 -0.99 2.06
C GLY A 241 15.51 -1.57 2.11
N LYS A 242 16.32 -1.24 3.12
CA LYS A 242 17.66 -1.77 3.32
C LYS A 242 17.98 -1.90 4.82
N PRO A 243 17.41 -2.88 5.52
CA PRO A 243 17.60 -3.06 6.95
C PRO A 243 19.07 -3.39 7.28
N SER A 244 19.56 -2.83 8.39
CA SER A 244 20.87 -3.17 8.95
C SER A 244 20.85 -4.56 9.60
N PRO A 245 22.02 -5.17 9.87
CA PRO A 245 22.08 -6.41 10.66
C PRO A 245 21.37 -6.31 12.02
N ALA A 246 21.47 -5.16 12.70
CA ALA A 246 20.78 -4.91 13.96
C ALA A 246 19.25 -4.84 13.80
N ASP A 247 18.76 -4.22 12.72
CA ASP A 247 17.32 -4.25 12.40
C ASP A 247 16.84 -5.70 12.20
N LEU A 248 17.61 -6.51 11.46
CA LEU A 248 17.27 -7.91 11.19
C LEU A 248 17.31 -8.77 12.46
N ASP A 249 18.30 -8.55 13.35
CA ASP A 249 18.37 -9.22 14.65
C ASP A 249 17.14 -8.91 15.50
N HIS A 250 16.73 -7.63 15.54
CA HIS A 250 15.52 -7.23 16.25
C HIS A 250 14.25 -7.89 15.68
N LEU A 251 14.09 -7.92 14.35
CA LEU A 251 12.95 -8.61 13.70
C LEU A 251 12.92 -10.10 14.08
N ARG A 252 14.08 -10.77 14.08
CA ARG A 252 14.20 -12.17 14.52
C ARG A 252 13.77 -12.34 15.97
N ASP A 253 14.25 -11.49 16.86
CA ASP A 253 13.97 -11.59 18.30
C ASP A 253 12.47 -11.41 18.60
N VAL A 254 11.81 -10.48 17.91
CA VAL A 254 10.36 -10.30 17.97
C VAL A 254 9.62 -11.53 17.41
N ALA A 255 10.06 -12.09 16.27
CA ALA A 255 9.44 -13.26 15.67
C ALA A 255 9.58 -14.52 16.52
N VAL A 256 10.79 -14.79 17.06
CA VAL A 256 11.05 -15.94 17.92
C VAL A 256 10.29 -15.82 19.25
N THR A 257 10.31 -14.63 19.87
CA THR A 257 9.64 -14.40 21.15
C THR A 257 8.12 -14.52 21.05
N SER A 258 7.54 -14.06 19.94
CA SER A 258 6.10 -14.13 19.71
C SER A 258 5.64 -15.50 19.19
N GLY A 259 6.52 -16.24 18.50
CA GLY A 259 6.14 -17.41 17.70
C GLY A 259 5.21 -17.07 16.55
N ARG A 260 5.15 -15.78 16.12
CA ARG A 260 4.21 -15.29 15.12
C ARG A 260 4.93 -14.74 13.88
N PRO A 261 4.26 -14.75 12.70
CA PRO A 261 4.81 -14.15 11.51
C PRO A 261 5.09 -12.65 11.69
N VAL A 262 6.27 -12.22 11.27
CA VAL A 262 6.66 -10.81 11.18
C VAL A 262 6.79 -10.43 9.72
N PHE A 263 5.98 -9.47 9.29
CA PHE A 263 6.08 -8.81 8.01
C PHE A 263 7.01 -7.60 8.13
N PHE A 264 7.94 -7.46 7.20
CA PHE A 264 8.84 -6.32 7.18
C PHE A 264 9.13 -5.87 5.75
N LEU A 265 9.46 -4.60 5.55
CA LEU A 265 9.78 -4.06 4.24
C LEU A 265 11.28 -4.09 3.98
N SER A 266 11.71 -4.73 2.88
CA SER A 266 13.08 -4.63 2.37
C SER A 266 13.16 -4.85 0.86
N PHE A 267 14.02 -4.07 0.19
CA PHE A 267 14.43 -4.27 -1.21
C PHE A 267 15.87 -4.80 -1.31
N ASP A 268 16.51 -5.10 -0.19
CA ASP A 268 17.90 -5.53 -0.14
C ASP A 268 18.00 -7.05 -0.25
N THR A 269 18.52 -7.52 -1.38
CA THR A 269 18.80 -8.94 -1.59
C THR A 269 19.82 -9.51 -0.59
N ASN A 270 20.67 -8.66 0.01
CA ASN A 270 21.63 -9.11 1.03
C ASN A 270 20.96 -9.46 2.37
N ALA A 271 19.73 -9.03 2.62
CA ALA A 271 18.95 -9.47 3.78
C ALA A 271 18.55 -10.96 3.68
N TRP A 272 18.59 -11.53 2.50
CA TRP A 272 18.05 -12.85 2.19
C TRP A 272 18.71 -14.01 2.95
N PRO A 273 20.05 -14.16 2.93
CA PRO A 273 20.72 -15.23 3.69
C PRO A 273 20.43 -15.14 5.20
N TYR A 274 20.19 -13.91 5.69
CA TYR A 274 19.81 -13.70 7.07
C TYR A 274 18.40 -14.22 7.36
N VAL A 275 17.42 -13.91 6.51
CA VAL A 275 16.04 -14.40 6.63
C VAL A 275 16.00 -15.92 6.61
N GLU A 276 16.76 -16.58 5.72
CA GLU A 276 16.88 -18.03 5.68
C GLU A 276 17.49 -18.62 6.96
N LYS A 277 18.52 -17.96 7.49
CA LYS A 277 19.13 -18.38 8.76
C LYS A 277 18.13 -18.25 9.92
N ALA A 278 17.50 -17.09 10.06
CA ALA A 278 16.50 -16.83 11.08
C ALA A 278 15.31 -17.81 11.01
N SER A 279 14.90 -18.19 9.78
CA SER A 279 13.85 -19.20 9.54
C SER A 279 14.25 -20.58 10.11
N ARG A 280 15.52 -20.97 9.95
CA ARG A 280 16.04 -22.22 10.54
C ARG A 280 16.09 -22.17 12.08
N GLU A 281 16.17 -20.98 12.66
CA GLU A 281 16.11 -20.72 14.11
C GLU A 281 14.67 -20.59 14.63
N GLY A 282 13.66 -20.78 13.77
CA GLY A 282 12.23 -20.75 14.10
C GLY A 282 11.54 -19.39 13.93
N ALA A 283 12.26 -18.37 13.47
CA ALA A 283 11.65 -17.08 13.17
C ALA A 283 10.83 -17.15 11.86
N GLN A 284 9.61 -16.62 11.89
CA GLN A 284 8.74 -16.52 10.72
C GLN A 284 8.85 -15.09 10.15
N LEU A 285 9.89 -14.83 9.36
CA LEU A 285 10.12 -13.53 8.73
C LEU A 285 9.66 -13.55 7.26
N TYR A 286 8.83 -12.60 6.88
CA TYR A 286 8.33 -12.45 5.52
C TYR A 286 8.57 -11.03 5.03
N ASN A 287 9.30 -10.91 3.94
CA ASN A 287 9.58 -9.62 3.33
C ASN A 287 8.40 -9.17 2.46
N LEU A 288 7.83 -8.03 2.78
CA LEU A 288 6.87 -7.35 1.90
C LEU A 288 7.63 -6.57 0.84
N LEU A 289 7.31 -6.81 -0.41
CA LEU A 289 7.90 -6.16 -1.56
C LEU A 289 6.83 -5.38 -2.32
N ARG A 290 7.12 -4.13 -2.63
CA ARG A 290 6.35 -3.40 -3.63
C ARG A 290 6.81 -3.83 -5.02
N ALA A 291 6.00 -4.63 -5.71
CA ALA A 291 6.30 -5.10 -7.06
C ALA A 291 6.13 -3.96 -8.09
N ILE A 292 5.09 -3.14 -7.96
CA ILE A 292 4.90 -1.97 -8.83
C ILE A 292 5.95 -0.89 -8.55
N PRO A 293 6.59 -0.29 -9.57
CA PRO A 293 7.55 0.78 -9.38
C PRO A 293 6.90 2.03 -8.76
N PHE A 294 7.61 2.63 -7.83
CA PHE A 294 7.26 3.93 -7.28
C PHE A 294 7.76 5.03 -8.20
N ASN A 295 6.94 5.45 -9.14
CA ASN A 295 7.30 6.44 -10.16
C ASN A 295 6.53 7.75 -9.95
N PRO A 296 6.94 8.60 -8.97
CA PRO A 296 6.22 9.82 -8.66
C PRO A 296 6.21 10.79 -9.85
N ARG A 297 5.04 11.40 -10.06
CA ARG A 297 4.83 12.47 -11.03
C ARG A 297 4.75 13.81 -10.31
N PHE A 298 5.24 14.87 -10.94
CA PHE A 298 5.20 16.21 -10.38
C PHE A 298 5.16 17.28 -11.47
N THR A 299 4.61 18.44 -11.11
CA THR A 299 4.71 19.67 -11.90
C THR A 299 5.39 20.74 -11.09
N LEU A 300 5.92 21.80 -11.71
CA LEU A 300 6.45 22.93 -10.96
C LEU A 300 5.37 23.87 -10.41
N LYS A 301 4.09 23.62 -10.70
CA LYS A 301 2.96 24.28 -10.00
C LYS A 301 2.81 23.78 -8.57
N LYS A 302 3.01 22.48 -8.34
CA LYS A 302 2.89 21.84 -7.03
C LYS A 302 3.86 20.68 -6.96
N THR A 303 4.89 20.79 -6.13
CA THR A 303 5.85 19.71 -5.90
C THR A 303 6.54 19.86 -4.55
N THR A 304 6.82 18.74 -3.93
CA THR A 304 7.69 18.59 -2.77
C THR A 304 9.05 17.99 -3.15
N PHE A 305 9.23 17.66 -4.43
CA PHE A 305 10.40 16.95 -4.94
C PHE A 305 11.74 17.66 -4.65
N PHE A 306 11.72 18.98 -4.58
CA PHE A 306 12.92 19.81 -4.39
C PHE A 306 13.07 20.39 -2.98
N HIS A 307 12.31 19.95 -1.98
CA HIS A 307 12.37 20.47 -0.61
C HIS A 307 13.75 20.39 0.06
N ASN A 308 14.63 19.54 -0.43
CA ASN A 308 15.98 19.39 0.12
C ASN A 308 17.02 20.29 -0.56
N LEU A 309 16.60 21.18 -1.45
CA LEU A 309 17.41 22.17 -2.14
C LEU A 309 16.94 23.57 -1.76
N ASP A 310 17.67 24.29 -0.92
CA ASP A 310 17.23 25.52 -0.27
C ASP A 310 16.65 26.57 -1.22
N VAL A 311 17.32 26.84 -2.36
CA VAL A 311 16.85 27.83 -3.34
C VAL A 311 15.60 27.34 -4.08
N TRP A 312 15.55 26.07 -4.41
CA TRP A 312 14.39 25.46 -5.05
C TRP A 312 13.19 25.45 -4.12
N ASP A 313 13.38 25.07 -2.86
CA ASP A 313 12.33 25.01 -1.86
C ASP A 313 11.67 26.38 -1.63
N ILE A 314 12.49 27.43 -1.46
CA ILE A 314 11.99 28.81 -1.35
C ILE A 314 11.12 29.16 -2.56
N VAL A 315 11.57 28.85 -3.79
CA VAL A 315 10.82 29.16 -5.01
C VAL A 315 9.52 28.37 -5.09
N MET A 316 9.54 27.09 -4.70
CA MET A 316 8.34 26.23 -4.76
C MET A 316 7.26 26.66 -3.75
N HIS A 317 7.59 27.39 -2.70
CA HIS A 317 6.62 27.96 -1.74
C HIS A 317 6.03 29.30 -2.14
N LEU A 318 6.54 29.96 -3.19
CA LEU A 318 5.98 31.23 -3.68
C LEU A 318 4.58 31.02 -4.29
N ARG A 319 3.74 32.04 -4.24
CA ARG A 319 2.48 32.09 -5.00
C ARG A 319 2.78 31.98 -6.49
N LEU A 320 1.84 31.43 -7.27
CA LEU A 320 2.07 31.10 -8.67
C LEU A 320 2.64 32.26 -9.52
N PRO A 321 2.13 33.51 -9.46
CA PRO A 321 2.71 34.63 -10.22
C PRO A 321 4.16 34.94 -9.81
N ASP A 322 4.44 34.95 -8.51
CA ASP A 322 5.77 35.22 -7.95
C ASP A 322 6.74 34.09 -8.29
N ARG A 323 6.25 32.85 -8.32
CA ARG A 323 7.02 31.65 -8.72
C ARG A 323 7.41 31.71 -10.19
N LEU A 324 6.49 32.06 -11.09
CA LEU A 324 6.79 32.22 -12.51
C LEU A 324 7.89 33.28 -12.73
N ALA A 325 7.80 34.43 -12.07
CA ALA A 325 8.82 35.45 -12.13
C ALA A 325 10.17 34.97 -11.57
N ALA A 326 10.16 34.26 -10.45
CA ALA A 326 11.36 33.70 -9.83
C ALA A 326 12.05 32.64 -10.67
N LEU A 327 11.30 31.80 -11.36
CA LEU A 327 11.82 30.75 -12.27
C LEU A 327 12.35 31.34 -13.59
N ALA A 328 11.90 32.54 -13.98
CA ALA A 328 12.40 33.26 -15.14
C ALA A 328 13.65 34.10 -14.83
N ASP A 329 13.91 34.43 -13.56
CA ASP A 329 15.01 35.31 -13.12
C ASP A 329 16.37 34.66 -13.33
N PRO A 330 17.29 35.27 -14.14
CA PRO A 330 18.55 34.64 -14.51
C PRO A 330 19.52 34.41 -13.33
N GLU A 331 19.53 35.31 -12.34
CA GLU A 331 20.42 35.19 -11.18
C GLU A 331 19.95 34.04 -10.28
N ARG A 332 18.66 33.93 -10.06
CA ARG A 332 18.06 32.85 -9.28
C ARG A 332 18.26 31.50 -9.97
N ARG A 333 18.05 31.44 -11.29
CA ARG A 333 18.33 30.24 -12.09
C ARG A 333 19.78 29.78 -11.99
N ALA A 334 20.75 30.71 -11.96
CA ALA A 334 22.14 30.36 -11.75
C ALA A 334 22.37 29.66 -10.41
N LYS A 335 21.74 30.16 -9.33
CA LYS A 335 21.79 29.54 -8.00
C LYS A 335 21.08 28.17 -7.98
N MET A 336 19.96 28.05 -8.67
CA MET A 336 19.22 26.77 -8.81
C MET A 336 20.05 25.73 -9.58
N ARG A 337 20.72 26.10 -10.67
CA ARG A 337 21.66 25.21 -11.40
C ARG A 337 22.78 24.70 -10.52
N ASP A 338 23.43 25.60 -9.77
CA ASP A 338 24.50 25.25 -8.86
C ASP A 338 24.06 24.25 -7.78
N GLN A 339 22.87 24.42 -7.25
CA GLN A 339 22.31 23.47 -6.27
C GLN A 339 21.88 22.15 -6.91
N ALA A 340 21.40 22.15 -8.14
CA ALA A 340 20.90 20.96 -8.82
C ALA A 340 21.96 19.85 -8.97
N LEU A 341 23.25 20.21 -8.98
CA LEU A 341 24.38 19.29 -9.07
C LEU A 341 24.97 18.91 -7.71
N LYS A 342 24.43 19.43 -6.60
CA LYS A 342 24.89 19.14 -5.24
C LYS A 342 24.01 18.07 -4.58
N PRO A 343 24.58 17.27 -3.67
CA PRO A 343 23.77 16.34 -2.89
C PRO A 343 22.67 17.07 -2.14
N GLN A 344 21.45 16.58 -2.28
CA GLN A 344 20.29 17.09 -1.52
C GLN A 344 20.53 16.89 -0.03
N ARG A 345 20.33 17.94 0.77
CA ARG A 345 20.34 17.84 2.23
C ARG A 345 19.09 17.09 2.66
N ARG A 346 19.28 15.90 3.18
CA ARG A 346 18.27 15.24 4.00
C ARG A 346 18.44 15.68 5.46
N ARG A 347 17.44 15.33 6.30
CA ARG A 347 17.44 15.60 7.75
C ARG A 347 18.83 15.34 8.38
N PRO A 348 19.18 15.97 9.51
CA PRO A 348 20.45 15.73 10.20
C PRO A 348 20.73 14.24 10.35
N GLY A 349 21.94 13.81 9.98
CA GLY A 349 22.39 12.41 10.05
C GLY A 349 22.06 11.54 8.82
N VAL A 350 21.38 12.06 7.81
CA VAL A 350 21.12 11.31 6.56
C VAL A 350 21.99 11.86 5.43
N PRO A 351 22.81 11.02 4.75
CA PRO A 351 23.61 11.47 3.61
C PRO A 351 22.73 12.09 2.51
N GLY A 352 23.16 13.22 1.97
CA GLY A 352 22.48 13.85 0.86
C GLY A 352 22.54 12.98 -0.40
N ARG A 353 21.47 12.96 -1.20
CA ARG A 353 21.45 12.32 -2.52
C ARG A 353 21.44 13.39 -3.61
N LEU A 354 22.04 13.08 -4.74
CA LEU A 354 21.93 13.88 -5.97
C LEU A 354 20.51 13.75 -6.53
N VAL A 355 20.03 14.79 -7.21
CA VAL A 355 18.82 14.69 -8.02
C VAL A 355 19.11 13.71 -9.17
N PRO A 356 18.32 12.65 -9.36
CA PRO A 356 18.56 11.65 -10.38
C PRO A 356 18.05 12.14 -11.76
N TRP A 357 18.68 13.17 -12.31
CA TRP A 357 18.23 13.85 -13.54
C TRP A 357 18.03 12.92 -14.73
N SER A 358 18.89 11.90 -14.88
CA SER A 358 18.77 10.89 -15.95
C SER A 358 17.53 10.01 -15.83
N SER A 359 16.96 9.93 -14.63
CA SER A 359 15.75 9.17 -14.35
C SER A 359 14.49 10.03 -14.34
N ILE A 360 14.57 11.33 -14.64
CA ILE A 360 13.41 12.22 -14.76
C ILE A 360 13.04 12.35 -16.23
N PHE A 361 11.80 12.02 -16.56
CA PHE A 361 11.24 12.02 -17.91
C PHE A 361 10.13 13.06 -18.02
N VAL A 362 9.91 13.58 -19.22
CA VAL A 362 8.71 14.36 -19.57
C VAL A 362 7.56 13.38 -19.76
N ARG A 363 6.51 13.50 -18.97
CA ARG A 363 5.38 12.55 -19.03
C ARG A 363 4.17 13.12 -19.76
N ARG A 364 3.90 14.41 -19.58
CA ARG A 364 2.79 15.08 -20.24
C ARG A 364 3.12 16.54 -20.50
N VAL A 365 2.72 17.03 -21.65
CA VAL A 365 2.81 18.42 -22.06
C VAL A 365 1.46 18.96 -22.50
N LYS A 366 1.27 20.27 -22.40
CA LYS A 366 0.04 20.97 -22.78
C LYS A 366 0.06 21.43 -24.24
N LEU A 367 1.21 21.93 -24.68
CA LEU A 367 1.36 22.50 -26.03
C LEU A 367 1.68 21.41 -27.06
N ALA A 368 0.93 21.37 -28.15
CA ALA A 368 1.09 20.36 -29.20
C ALA A 368 2.52 20.31 -29.79
N LYS A 369 3.22 21.46 -29.86
CA LYS A 369 4.61 21.52 -30.36
C LYS A 369 5.61 20.76 -29.49
N ASN A 370 5.29 20.55 -28.21
CA ASN A 370 6.15 19.86 -27.23
C ASN A 370 5.83 18.36 -27.14
N GLN A 371 4.80 17.86 -27.86
CA GLN A 371 4.39 16.45 -27.78
C GLN A 371 5.54 15.48 -28.10
N GLY A 372 6.46 15.87 -28.99
CA GLY A 372 7.64 15.06 -29.33
C GLY A 372 8.68 14.94 -28.21
N LEU A 373 8.50 15.66 -27.07
CA LEU A 373 9.39 15.57 -25.89
C LEU A 373 8.91 14.53 -24.88
N VAL A 374 7.67 14.05 -25.02
CA VAL A 374 7.08 13.05 -24.11
C VAL A 374 7.90 11.76 -24.17
N ASP A 375 8.05 11.11 -23.02
CA ASP A 375 8.84 9.91 -22.76
C ASP A 375 10.36 10.04 -23.02
N GLN A 376 10.88 11.27 -23.16
CA GLN A 376 12.32 11.53 -23.19
C GLN A 376 12.82 11.97 -21.81
N SER A 377 14.03 11.51 -21.43
CA SER A 377 14.67 11.93 -20.19
C SER A 377 15.15 13.38 -20.27
N LEU A 378 15.10 14.10 -19.17
CA LEU A 378 15.59 15.49 -19.10
C LEU A 378 17.07 15.61 -19.46
N THR A 379 17.87 14.61 -19.10
CA THR A 379 19.31 14.60 -19.45
C THR A 379 19.50 14.49 -20.97
N ALA A 380 18.80 13.56 -21.64
CA ALA A 380 18.90 13.41 -23.09
C ALA A 380 18.41 14.68 -23.83
N LEU A 381 17.33 15.30 -23.35
CA LEU A 381 16.83 16.56 -23.90
C LEU A 381 17.84 17.71 -23.69
N ALA A 382 18.42 17.80 -22.50
CA ALA A 382 19.43 18.83 -22.19
C ALA A 382 20.66 18.71 -23.10
N GLU A 383 21.18 17.50 -23.28
CA GLU A 383 22.30 17.20 -24.20
C GLU A 383 21.94 17.58 -25.64
N LYS A 384 20.79 17.15 -26.14
CA LYS A 384 20.32 17.45 -27.49
C LYS A 384 20.21 18.96 -27.76
N HIS A 385 19.83 19.74 -26.74
CA HIS A 385 19.62 21.18 -26.85
C HIS A 385 20.83 22.01 -26.37
N GLY A 386 21.95 21.37 -25.94
CA GLY A 386 23.13 22.05 -25.41
C GLY A 386 22.86 22.89 -24.16
N LYS A 387 21.91 22.45 -23.32
CA LYS A 387 21.46 23.17 -22.09
C LYS A 387 21.89 22.44 -20.83
N HIS A 388 21.96 23.17 -19.73
CA HIS A 388 22.02 22.56 -18.41
C HIS A 388 20.68 21.86 -18.10
N VAL A 389 20.70 20.68 -17.47
CA VAL A 389 19.49 19.86 -17.25
C VAL A 389 18.42 20.59 -16.44
N ALA A 390 18.81 21.37 -15.44
CA ALA A 390 17.85 22.18 -14.68
C ALA A 390 17.20 23.26 -15.58
N ASP A 391 17.97 23.91 -16.46
CA ASP A 391 17.42 24.89 -17.40
C ASP A 391 16.48 24.24 -18.40
N MET A 392 16.79 23.04 -18.89
CA MET A 392 15.90 22.30 -19.78
C MET A 392 14.52 22.09 -19.15
N MET A 393 14.49 21.66 -17.86
CA MET A 393 13.25 21.48 -17.12
C MET A 393 12.52 22.82 -16.90
N LEU A 394 13.26 23.86 -16.47
CA LEU A 394 12.68 25.16 -16.16
C LEU A 394 12.12 25.86 -17.41
N ASP A 395 12.84 25.80 -18.54
CA ASP A 395 12.39 26.36 -19.80
C ASP A 395 11.09 25.72 -20.29
N LEU A 396 11.06 24.37 -20.31
CA LEU A 396 9.88 23.62 -20.69
C LEU A 396 8.69 23.92 -19.75
N ALA A 397 8.94 23.93 -18.44
CA ALA A 397 7.88 24.21 -17.47
C ALA A 397 7.33 25.64 -17.62
N LEU A 398 8.19 26.64 -17.79
CA LEU A 398 7.78 28.04 -17.97
C LEU A 398 6.95 28.22 -19.26
N GLU A 399 7.41 27.63 -20.36
CA GLU A 399 6.71 27.67 -21.66
C GLU A 399 5.27 27.11 -21.55
N GLU A 400 5.08 26.09 -20.72
CA GLU A 400 3.80 25.40 -20.48
C GLU A 400 2.97 26.02 -19.33
N GLY A 401 3.43 27.14 -18.72
CA GLY A 401 2.78 27.76 -17.56
C GLY A 401 2.85 26.87 -16.32
N LEU A 402 3.92 26.11 -16.16
CA LEU A 402 4.20 25.12 -15.12
C LEU A 402 3.28 23.88 -15.15
N ASP A 403 2.58 23.62 -16.25
CA ASP A 403 1.68 22.47 -16.43
C ASP A 403 2.40 21.21 -16.94
N THR A 404 3.67 21.30 -17.35
CA THR A 404 4.45 20.12 -17.72
C THR A 404 4.49 19.13 -16.58
N GLU A 405 4.06 17.90 -16.82
CA GLU A 405 4.21 16.82 -15.86
C GLU A 405 5.50 16.05 -16.12
N PHE A 406 6.32 15.98 -15.11
CA PHE A 406 7.54 15.17 -15.06
C PHE A 406 7.31 13.92 -14.24
N GLN A 407 8.04 12.83 -14.56
CA GLN A 407 8.00 11.58 -13.83
C GLN A 407 9.40 11.11 -13.48
N LEU A 408 9.61 10.76 -12.23
CA LEU A 408 10.83 10.07 -11.80
C LEU A 408 10.65 8.56 -11.98
N MET A 409 11.48 7.94 -12.81
CA MET A 409 11.57 6.49 -12.93
C MET A 409 12.52 5.96 -11.85
N THR A 410 12.00 5.11 -10.96
CA THR A 410 12.75 4.67 -9.75
C THR A 410 13.40 3.32 -9.88
N ARG A 411 13.09 2.56 -10.93
CA ARG A 411 13.63 1.23 -11.18
C ARG A 411 13.99 1.01 -12.65
N SER A 412 15.06 0.27 -12.86
CA SER A 412 15.43 -0.32 -14.14
C SER A 412 14.79 -1.70 -14.32
N ASP A 413 14.77 -2.21 -15.54
CA ASP A 413 14.32 -3.58 -15.85
C ASP A 413 15.13 -4.64 -15.09
N GLN A 414 16.42 -4.40 -14.87
CA GLN A 414 17.28 -5.30 -14.12
C GLN A 414 16.88 -5.36 -12.64
N GLU A 415 16.57 -4.22 -12.02
CA GLU A 415 16.10 -4.18 -10.63
C GLU A 415 14.73 -4.85 -10.49
N GLU A 416 13.82 -4.70 -11.46
CA GLU A 416 12.55 -5.42 -11.45
C GLU A 416 12.73 -6.93 -11.56
N ALA A 417 13.64 -7.41 -12.41
CA ALA A 417 13.94 -8.83 -12.51
C ALA A 417 14.49 -9.39 -11.18
N GLN A 418 15.38 -8.64 -10.50
CA GLN A 418 15.89 -9.02 -9.18
C GLN A 418 14.77 -9.11 -8.13
N ILE A 419 13.83 -8.17 -8.14
CA ILE A 419 12.67 -8.19 -7.24
C ILE A 419 11.78 -9.40 -7.54
N ALA A 420 11.54 -9.72 -8.81
CA ALA A 420 10.78 -10.91 -9.19
C ALA A 420 11.47 -12.20 -8.72
N ASP A 421 12.79 -12.27 -8.78
CA ASP A 421 13.56 -13.41 -8.25
C ASP A 421 13.46 -13.52 -6.72
N MET A 422 13.46 -12.41 -6.00
CA MET A 422 13.17 -12.40 -4.56
C MET A 422 11.77 -12.96 -4.27
N VAL A 423 10.77 -12.57 -5.05
CA VAL A 423 9.40 -13.09 -4.91
C VAL A 423 9.38 -14.61 -5.15
N LYS A 424 10.08 -15.13 -6.16
CA LYS A 424 10.17 -16.57 -6.42
C LYS A 424 10.74 -17.40 -5.28
N SER A 425 11.60 -16.82 -4.45
CA SER A 425 12.25 -17.52 -3.33
C SER A 425 11.29 -17.99 -2.24
N GLY A 426 10.07 -17.45 -2.20
CA GLY A 426 9.01 -17.89 -1.28
C GLY A 426 8.97 -17.20 0.08
N HIS A 427 9.99 -16.40 0.42
CA HIS A 427 10.01 -15.60 1.65
C HIS A 427 9.62 -14.13 1.40
N ALA A 428 9.38 -13.75 0.15
CA ALA A 428 8.91 -12.43 -0.21
C ALA A 428 7.47 -12.49 -0.74
N LEU A 429 6.67 -11.51 -0.37
CA LEU A 429 5.30 -11.33 -0.80
C LEU A 429 5.19 -10.04 -1.62
N PRO A 430 4.72 -10.09 -2.86
CA PRO A 430 4.50 -8.90 -3.68
C PRO A 430 3.13 -8.27 -3.38
N THR A 431 2.81 -8.09 -2.09
CA THR A 431 1.47 -7.69 -1.63
C THR A 431 1.53 -6.42 -0.79
N GLN A 432 2.34 -5.46 -1.23
CA GLN A 432 2.50 -4.17 -0.59
C GLN A 432 2.09 -3.04 -1.53
N SER A 433 0.80 -2.85 -1.73
CA SER A 433 0.33 -1.79 -2.61
C SER A 433 0.46 -0.39 -2.02
N ASP A 434 0.46 -0.26 -0.69
CA ASP A 434 0.39 1.02 0.02
C ASP A 434 -0.91 1.80 -0.30
N ALA A 435 -1.97 1.08 -0.68
CA ALA A 435 -3.24 1.69 -1.07
C ALA A 435 -3.90 2.39 0.12
N GLY A 436 -4.60 3.50 -0.15
CA GLY A 436 -5.14 4.38 0.89
C GLY A 436 -4.16 5.45 1.36
N ALA A 437 -2.86 5.29 1.09
CA ALA A 437 -1.83 6.29 1.30
C ALA A 437 -1.64 7.20 0.07
N HIS A 438 -0.91 8.30 0.25
CA HIS A 438 -0.41 9.17 -0.81
C HIS A 438 -1.48 9.71 -1.77
N LEU A 439 -2.71 9.88 -1.27
CA LEU A 439 -3.86 10.31 -2.07
C LEU A 439 -3.68 11.69 -2.70
N ASN A 440 -2.83 12.54 -2.07
CA ASN A 440 -2.78 13.95 -2.41
C ASN A 440 -2.02 14.22 -3.71
N THR A 441 -1.08 13.36 -4.19
CA THR A 441 -0.22 14.00 -5.13
C THR A 441 0.54 13.22 -6.18
N ASN A 442 1.24 12.15 -5.86
CA ASN A 442 2.37 11.95 -6.75
C ASN A 442 2.38 10.59 -7.44
N PHE A 443 1.62 9.63 -6.94
CA PHE A 443 1.57 8.28 -7.51
C PHE A 443 0.39 7.50 -6.92
N CYS A 444 0.01 6.43 -7.58
CA CYS A 444 -0.92 5.43 -7.06
C CYS A 444 -0.29 4.05 -7.28
N THR A 445 -0.22 3.25 -6.24
CA THR A 445 0.34 1.89 -6.29
C THR A 445 -0.70 0.81 -6.01
N ALA A 446 -1.96 1.19 -5.81
CA ALA A 446 -3.07 0.26 -5.59
C ALA A 446 -3.25 -0.78 -6.71
N GLY A 447 -2.69 -0.52 -7.90
CA GLY A 447 -2.72 -1.41 -9.06
C GLY A 447 -1.66 -2.51 -9.09
N GLU A 448 -0.97 -2.77 -7.98
CA GLU A 448 0.16 -3.70 -7.93
C GLU A 448 -0.16 -5.09 -8.48
N SER A 449 -1.30 -5.70 -8.12
CA SER A 449 -1.71 -7.01 -8.62
C SER A 449 -1.93 -7.02 -10.13
N SER A 450 -2.62 -6.02 -10.68
CA SER A 450 -2.81 -5.89 -12.13
C SER A 450 -1.50 -5.62 -12.87
N TYR A 451 -0.59 -4.85 -12.25
CA TYR A 451 0.76 -4.63 -12.78
C TYR A 451 1.54 -5.94 -12.88
N VAL A 452 1.57 -6.75 -11.82
CA VAL A 452 2.29 -8.03 -11.81
C VAL A 452 1.68 -9.02 -12.81
N LEU A 453 0.36 -9.13 -12.86
CA LEU A 453 -0.30 -10.01 -13.81
C LEU A 453 -0.08 -9.58 -15.27
N GLY A 454 -0.06 -8.29 -15.56
CA GLY A 454 0.23 -7.76 -16.89
C GLY A 454 1.72 -7.81 -17.23
N GLN A 455 2.55 -7.09 -16.45
CA GLN A 455 3.96 -6.89 -16.80
C GLN A 455 4.84 -8.10 -16.50
N TRP A 456 4.66 -8.74 -15.32
CA TRP A 456 5.57 -9.84 -14.93
C TRP A 456 5.11 -11.20 -15.44
N VAL A 457 3.79 -11.45 -15.50
CA VAL A 457 3.26 -12.73 -15.96
C VAL A 457 3.12 -12.76 -17.48
N ARG A 458 2.31 -11.83 -18.05
CA ARG A 458 1.99 -11.84 -19.48
C ARG A 458 3.15 -11.36 -20.36
N ASP A 459 3.73 -10.17 -20.04
CA ASP A 459 4.63 -9.49 -20.97
C ASP A 459 6.09 -9.93 -20.83
N ARG A 460 6.54 -10.22 -19.61
CA ARG A 460 7.96 -10.51 -19.30
C ARG A 460 8.23 -11.94 -18.82
N GLU A 461 7.19 -12.73 -18.59
CA GLU A 461 7.28 -14.15 -18.16
C GLU A 461 8.20 -14.36 -16.94
N LEU A 462 8.25 -13.37 -16.03
CA LEU A 462 9.05 -13.44 -14.81
C LEU A 462 8.45 -14.39 -13.78
N LEU A 463 7.12 -14.55 -13.77
CA LEU A 463 6.36 -15.48 -12.94
C LEU A 463 5.36 -16.24 -13.81
N THR A 464 5.03 -17.47 -13.42
CA THR A 464 3.86 -18.15 -13.97
C THR A 464 2.58 -17.54 -13.41
N LEU A 465 1.45 -17.70 -14.12
CA LEU A 465 0.15 -17.22 -13.64
C LEU A 465 -0.23 -17.87 -12.30
N GLU A 466 -0.01 -19.18 -12.20
CA GLU A 466 -0.33 -19.96 -11.01
C GLU A 466 0.50 -19.51 -9.79
N ASP A 467 1.79 -19.25 -10.00
CA ASP A 467 2.66 -18.76 -8.91
C ASP A 467 2.28 -17.34 -8.49
N ALA A 468 2.00 -16.45 -9.44
CA ALA A 468 1.54 -15.09 -9.13
C ALA A 468 0.23 -15.10 -8.34
N ILE A 469 -0.80 -15.81 -8.80
CA ILE A 469 -2.08 -15.93 -8.09
C ILE A 469 -1.87 -16.50 -6.69
N ARG A 470 -1.09 -17.60 -6.55
CA ARG A 470 -0.80 -18.18 -5.24
C ARG A 470 -0.18 -17.16 -4.27
N ARG A 471 0.74 -16.31 -4.74
CA ARG A 471 1.45 -15.32 -3.91
C ARG A 471 0.58 -14.15 -3.49
N TYR A 472 -0.45 -13.85 -4.25
CA TYR A 472 -1.42 -12.81 -3.93
C TYR A 472 -2.66 -13.31 -3.17
N THR A 473 -2.82 -14.62 -2.98
CA THR A 473 -4.05 -15.21 -2.44
C THR A 473 -3.79 -16.22 -1.32
N PHE A 474 -3.50 -17.46 -1.66
CA PHE A 474 -3.30 -18.55 -0.70
C PHE A 474 -2.12 -18.30 0.25
N GLN A 475 -1.00 -17.83 -0.26
CA GLN A 475 0.21 -17.68 0.56
C GLN A 475 0.00 -16.62 1.67
N PRO A 476 -0.44 -15.38 1.41
CA PRO A 476 -0.74 -14.42 2.47
C PRO A 476 -1.86 -14.91 3.41
N ALA A 477 -2.93 -15.50 2.88
CA ALA A 477 -3.98 -16.09 3.70
C ALA A 477 -3.41 -17.11 4.70
N ARG A 478 -2.57 -18.03 4.23
CA ARG A 478 -1.95 -19.07 5.04
C ARG A 478 -1.04 -18.51 6.13
N ILE A 479 -0.20 -17.52 5.79
CA ILE A 479 0.73 -16.88 6.73
C ILE A 479 -0.05 -16.16 7.83
N MET A 480 -1.08 -15.40 7.48
CA MET A 480 -1.88 -14.65 8.44
C MET A 480 -2.84 -15.54 9.27
N GLY A 481 -3.04 -16.79 8.84
CA GLY A 481 -3.98 -17.71 9.50
C GLY A 481 -5.44 -17.52 9.09
N LEU A 482 -5.68 -16.88 7.95
CA LEU A 482 -6.98 -16.75 7.33
C LEU A 482 -7.33 -18.09 6.65
N ARG A 483 -8.35 -18.80 7.14
CA ARG A 483 -8.57 -20.21 6.79
C ARG A 483 -9.71 -20.45 5.80
N ASP A 484 -10.59 -19.49 5.68
CA ASP A 484 -11.87 -19.58 4.96
C ASP A 484 -11.83 -18.96 3.55
N ARG A 485 -10.67 -18.46 3.08
CA ARG A 485 -10.52 -17.83 1.76
C ARG A 485 -9.10 -17.94 1.20
N GLY A 486 -8.84 -17.32 0.05
CA GLY A 486 -7.55 -17.33 -0.63
C GLY A 486 -7.40 -18.51 -1.62
N MET A 487 -8.42 -19.33 -1.80
CA MET A 487 -8.47 -20.39 -2.82
C MET A 487 -9.86 -20.49 -3.46
N VAL A 488 -9.92 -20.94 -4.71
CA VAL A 488 -11.17 -21.44 -5.33
C VAL A 488 -11.33 -22.89 -4.92
N ARG A 489 -12.06 -23.10 -3.82
CA ARG A 489 -12.27 -24.44 -3.23
C ARG A 489 -13.63 -24.51 -2.55
N GLU A 490 -14.30 -25.67 -2.68
CA GLU A 490 -15.57 -25.91 -1.96
C GLU A 490 -15.42 -25.75 -0.45
N GLY A 491 -16.40 -25.10 0.17
CA GLY A 491 -16.43 -24.76 1.59
C GLY A 491 -15.74 -23.44 1.95
N LEU A 492 -15.09 -22.77 1.00
CA LEU A 492 -14.45 -21.45 1.25
C LEU A 492 -15.34 -20.31 0.78
N ALA A 493 -15.10 -19.14 1.34
CA ALA A 493 -15.79 -17.90 0.97
C ALA A 493 -15.60 -17.60 -0.51
N ALA A 494 -16.66 -17.19 -1.17
CA ALA A 494 -16.66 -16.82 -2.57
C ALA A 494 -16.17 -15.37 -2.76
N ASP A 495 -14.89 -15.14 -2.43
CA ASP A 495 -14.13 -13.95 -2.75
C ASP A 495 -13.31 -14.27 -4.00
N LEU A 496 -13.76 -13.75 -5.17
CA LEU A 496 -13.26 -14.20 -6.47
C LEU A 496 -12.98 -13.02 -7.39
N MET A 497 -12.02 -13.22 -8.31
CA MET A 497 -11.73 -12.32 -9.43
C MET A 497 -11.90 -13.08 -10.75
N VAL A 498 -12.65 -12.48 -11.70
CA VAL A 498 -12.75 -12.96 -13.08
C VAL A 498 -12.03 -11.95 -13.97
N PHE A 499 -11.04 -12.40 -14.74
CA PHE A 499 -10.20 -11.50 -15.51
C PHE A 499 -9.74 -12.11 -16.85
N ASP A 500 -9.35 -11.22 -17.74
CA ASP A 500 -8.78 -11.51 -19.05
C ASP A 500 -7.26 -11.26 -18.99
N LEU A 501 -6.47 -12.32 -19.03
CA LEU A 501 -5.01 -12.23 -18.97
C LEU A 501 -4.42 -11.47 -20.17
N ALA A 502 -5.06 -11.54 -21.33
CA ALA A 502 -4.56 -10.88 -22.53
C ALA A 502 -4.59 -9.35 -22.41
N SER A 503 -5.51 -8.81 -21.62
CA SER A 503 -5.69 -7.36 -21.45
C SER A 503 -5.42 -6.84 -20.04
N ILE A 504 -5.13 -7.73 -19.06
CA ILE A 504 -4.94 -7.28 -17.67
C ILE A 504 -3.75 -6.33 -17.55
N GLY A 505 -3.96 -5.25 -16.80
CA GLY A 505 -2.93 -4.24 -16.56
C GLY A 505 -3.48 -3.05 -15.78
N ILE A 506 -2.59 -2.10 -15.52
CA ILE A 506 -2.94 -0.82 -14.94
C ILE A 506 -3.26 0.21 -16.03
N LYS A 507 -4.27 1.04 -15.80
CA LYS A 507 -4.49 2.26 -16.58
C LYS A 507 -3.55 3.37 -16.13
N GLU A 508 -3.48 4.44 -16.89
CA GLU A 508 -2.88 5.67 -16.38
C GLU A 508 -3.64 6.15 -15.15
N ASP A 509 -2.88 6.59 -14.16
CA ASP A 509 -3.46 7.20 -12.98
C ASP A 509 -3.99 8.60 -13.30
N GLU A 510 -5.11 8.95 -12.70
CA GLU A 510 -5.80 10.23 -12.89
C GLU A 510 -6.10 10.91 -11.55
N VAL A 511 -6.32 12.22 -11.59
CA VAL A 511 -6.76 12.98 -10.43
C VAL A 511 -8.27 13.12 -10.49
N THR A 512 -8.96 12.59 -9.50
CA THR A 512 -10.39 12.79 -9.27
C THR A 512 -10.63 13.80 -8.16
N HIS A 513 -11.86 14.32 -8.06
CA HIS A 513 -12.28 15.28 -7.03
C HIS A 513 -13.40 14.69 -6.17
N ASP A 514 -13.29 13.41 -5.87
CA ASP A 514 -14.26 12.63 -5.11
C ASP A 514 -13.85 12.38 -3.65
N GLY A 515 -12.74 12.95 -3.22
CA GLY A 515 -12.34 12.95 -1.82
C GLY A 515 -13.28 13.80 -0.94
N PRO A 516 -13.18 13.69 0.40
CA PRO A 516 -14.01 14.47 1.32
C PRO A 516 -14.01 15.96 0.99
N SER A 517 -15.20 16.59 0.96
CA SER A 517 -15.38 17.99 0.58
C SER A 517 -14.87 18.34 -0.83
N GLY A 518 -14.84 17.37 -1.76
CA GLY A 518 -14.38 17.57 -3.13
C GLY A 518 -12.86 17.70 -3.26
N THR A 519 -12.09 17.22 -2.29
CA THR A 519 -10.63 17.23 -2.37
C THR A 519 -10.12 16.31 -3.46
N PRO A 520 -9.09 16.74 -4.20
CA PRO A 520 -8.50 15.90 -5.23
C PRO A 520 -7.77 14.71 -4.60
N ARG A 521 -7.90 13.56 -5.25
CA ARG A 521 -7.05 12.39 -5.00
C ARG A 521 -6.63 11.73 -6.30
N ARG A 522 -5.51 11.03 -6.25
CA ARG A 522 -5.03 10.24 -7.38
C ARG A 522 -5.60 8.83 -7.28
N VAL A 523 -6.17 8.34 -8.38
CA VAL A 523 -6.70 6.99 -8.51
C VAL A 523 -6.12 6.31 -9.75
N GLN A 524 -6.09 4.99 -9.75
CA GLN A 524 -5.63 4.19 -10.88
C GLN A 524 -6.64 3.10 -11.19
N GLY A 525 -7.15 3.07 -12.41
CA GLY A 525 -8.05 2.02 -12.89
C GLY A 525 -7.30 0.78 -13.37
N ALA A 526 -8.01 -0.34 -13.47
CA ALA A 526 -7.52 -1.57 -14.08
C ALA A 526 -8.09 -1.77 -15.49
N GLU A 527 -7.34 -2.49 -16.32
CA GLU A 527 -7.83 -3.15 -17.53
C GLU A 527 -7.92 -4.66 -17.28
N GLY A 528 -8.74 -5.36 -18.04
CA GLY A 528 -8.81 -6.82 -18.01
C GLY A 528 -9.52 -7.44 -16.80
N VAL A 529 -9.75 -6.73 -15.70
CA VAL A 529 -10.60 -7.20 -14.58
C VAL A 529 -12.06 -7.08 -15.02
N ARG A 530 -12.76 -8.22 -15.12
CA ARG A 530 -14.14 -8.29 -15.62
C ARG A 530 -15.17 -8.28 -14.49
N HIS A 531 -14.95 -9.12 -13.47
CA HIS A 531 -15.83 -9.17 -12.29
C HIS A 531 -15.00 -9.32 -11.02
N VAL A 532 -15.47 -8.68 -9.95
CA VAL A 532 -14.98 -8.90 -8.59
C VAL A 532 -16.16 -9.33 -7.74
N VAL A 533 -16.01 -10.47 -7.07
CA VAL A 533 -17.02 -11.07 -6.21
C VAL A 533 -16.48 -11.06 -4.80
N VAL A 534 -17.26 -10.59 -3.84
CA VAL A 534 -16.95 -10.59 -2.41
C VAL A 534 -18.13 -11.22 -1.67
N GLY A 535 -17.86 -12.17 -0.78
CA GLY A 535 -18.91 -12.86 -0.05
C GLY A 535 -20.03 -13.41 -0.95
N GLY A 536 -19.68 -13.88 -2.16
CA GLY A 536 -20.61 -14.44 -3.13
C GLY A 536 -21.43 -13.43 -3.94
N GLN A 537 -21.26 -12.13 -3.73
CA GLN A 537 -21.97 -11.09 -4.47
C GLN A 537 -21.03 -10.36 -5.43
N VAL A 538 -21.49 -10.09 -6.64
CA VAL A 538 -20.74 -9.31 -7.63
C VAL A 538 -20.71 -7.85 -7.18
N VAL A 539 -19.53 -7.35 -6.84
CA VAL A 539 -19.31 -5.95 -6.42
C VAL A 539 -18.94 -5.08 -7.63
N LEU A 540 -18.11 -5.62 -8.52
CA LEU A 540 -17.74 -4.96 -9.77
C LEU A 540 -18.07 -5.82 -10.97
N GLU A 541 -18.60 -5.18 -11.99
CA GLU A 541 -18.81 -5.72 -13.33
C GLU A 541 -18.24 -4.76 -14.37
N HIS A 542 -17.24 -5.21 -15.15
CA HIS A 542 -16.54 -4.40 -16.15
C HIS A 542 -16.06 -3.03 -15.61
N GLY A 543 -15.51 -3.04 -14.40
CA GLY A 543 -14.99 -1.87 -13.71
C GLY A 543 -16.06 -0.92 -13.12
N LYS A 544 -17.36 -1.29 -13.20
CA LYS A 544 -18.47 -0.52 -12.64
C LYS A 544 -18.99 -1.20 -11.37
N HIS A 545 -19.27 -0.39 -10.36
CA HIS A 545 -19.90 -0.86 -9.13
C HIS A 545 -21.36 -1.25 -9.35
N THR A 546 -21.77 -2.40 -8.82
CA THR A 546 -23.13 -2.95 -8.96
C THR A 546 -24.14 -2.39 -7.95
N GLY A 547 -23.67 -1.74 -6.91
CA GLY A 547 -24.46 -1.31 -5.75
C GLY A 547 -24.32 -2.23 -4.53
N ALA A 548 -23.65 -3.38 -4.67
CA ALA A 548 -23.46 -4.33 -3.57
C ALA A 548 -22.27 -3.94 -2.66
N PHE A 549 -22.47 -4.10 -1.34
CA PHE A 549 -21.45 -3.86 -0.32
C PHE A 549 -21.40 -5.06 0.68
N PRO A 550 -21.00 -6.25 0.21
CA PRO A 550 -21.00 -7.46 1.04
C PRO A 550 -19.73 -7.62 1.89
N GLY A 551 -18.73 -6.80 1.66
CA GLY A 551 -17.49 -6.79 2.43
C GLY A 551 -17.71 -6.33 3.87
N ARG A 552 -16.87 -6.79 4.77
CA ARG A 552 -16.98 -6.59 6.22
C ARG A 552 -15.62 -6.53 6.90
N VAL A 553 -15.62 -6.15 8.16
CA VAL A 553 -14.44 -6.27 9.02
C VAL A 553 -14.30 -7.73 9.45
N LEU A 554 -13.20 -8.35 9.04
CA LEU A 554 -12.83 -9.70 9.47
C LEU A 554 -12.14 -9.61 10.83
N ARG A 555 -12.75 -10.20 11.87
CA ARG A 555 -12.20 -10.19 13.22
C ARG A 555 -11.43 -11.48 13.50
N ALA A 556 -10.15 -11.38 13.84
CA ALA A 556 -9.30 -12.55 14.10
C ALA A 556 -9.87 -13.44 15.21
N GLY A 557 -9.88 -14.76 14.97
CA GLY A 557 -10.40 -15.75 15.93
C GLY A 557 -11.91 -15.92 15.95
N ARG A 558 -12.64 -15.26 15.04
CA ARG A 558 -14.06 -15.48 14.79
C ARG A 558 -14.24 -16.22 13.46
N GLU A 559 -15.35 -16.96 13.31
CA GLU A 559 -15.75 -17.49 12.00
C GLU A 559 -16.35 -16.37 11.16
N HIS A 560 -16.12 -16.38 9.87
CA HIS A 560 -16.49 -15.28 8.97
C HIS A 560 -17.41 -15.73 7.84
#